data_f75560b0362e04bcce5197941c304fe0
#
_entry.id   f75560b0362e04bcce5197941c304fe0
#
_cell.length_a   1.000
_cell.length_b   1.000
_cell.length_c   1.000
_cell.angle_alpha   90.00
_cell.angle_beta   90.00
_cell.angle_gamma   90.00
#
_symmetry.space_group_name_H-M   'P 1'
#
loop_
_entity.id
_entity.type
_entity.pdbx_description
1 polymer ?
#
loop_
_entity_poly.entity_id
_entity_poly.type
_entity_poly.pdbx_seq_one_letter_code
_entity_poly.pdbx_strand_id
1 'polypeptide(L)'
;MILKITNLFLKIIIIIFCFNVKAFSVFQPNQLPFIEYLPINRDIINEENINTALKLQENRFYILYSYQNMKIRDNIECNEIKKENYIENINYLIIELKKYSSSFFNNINFNYLVLCQSLKLNSILTAGIPSNNVATLIFDISLNKDILARSLHHEIFHMMKQNKDYKSFNDKYSKINDKEFEYGGCPLCSESIDISFNNNIDGFVTEYSKNTVEEDQAEVFAAVMSMTNFDIYFSNNKKVLLKKKIIYDFFKKINKE
;
A
#
# COMPACT_ATOMS: atom_id res chain seq x y z
N MET A 1 -48.92 32.76 23.60
CA MET A 1 -48.78 31.54 22.79
C MET A 1 -47.76 31.66 21.68
N ILE A 2 -47.42 32.83 21.19
CA ILE A 2 -46.47 33.10 20.09
C ILE A 2 -44.98 32.95 20.51
N LEU A 3 -44.62 33.25 21.76
CA LEU A 3 -43.21 33.17 22.23
C LEU A 3 -42.69 31.71 22.43
N LYS A 4 -43.55 30.70 22.54
CA LYS A 4 -43.13 29.29 22.67
C LYS A 4 -42.82 28.61 21.32
N ILE A 5 -43.37 29.14 20.23
CA ILE A 5 -43.20 28.58 18.89
C ILE A 5 -41.86 29.03 18.31
N THR A 6 -41.41 30.27 18.57
CA THR A 6 -40.12 30.79 18.12
C THR A 6 -38.93 30.05 18.73
N ASN A 7 -39.02 29.64 19.99
CA ASN A 7 -37.93 28.88 20.63
C ASN A 7 -37.81 27.44 20.14
N LEU A 8 -38.89 26.84 19.65
CA LEU A 8 -38.88 25.49 19.08
C LEU A 8 -38.25 25.50 17.68
N PHE A 9 -38.56 26.50 16.84
CA PHE A 9 -37.98 26.66 15.51
C PHE A 9 -36.48 26.97 15.57
N LEU A 10 -36.02 27.78 16.52
CA LEU A 10 -34.60 28.09 16.70
C LEU A 10 -33.79 26.86 17.15
N LYS A 11 -34.35 26.01 18.01
CA LYS A 11 -33.73 24.74 18.42
C LYS A 11 -33.66 23.72 17.29
N ILE A 12 -34.66 23.65 16.41
CA ILE A 12 -34.69 22.75 15.26
C ILE A 12 -33.63 23.21 14.21
N ILE A 13 -33.51 24.52 13.98
CA ILE A 13 -32.49 25.06 13.06
C ILE A 13 -31.07 24.79 13.58
N ILE A 14 -30.82 24.90 14.90
CA ILE A 14 -29.52 24.60 15.49
C ILE A 14 -29.20 23.10 15.36
N ILE A 15 -30.18 22.22 15.51
CA ILE A 15 -30.00 20.77 15.38
C ILE A 15 -29.74 20.39 13.91
N ILE A 16 -30.41 21.03 12.94
CA ILE A 16 -30.19 20.77 11.51
C ILE A 16 -28.81 21.30 11.05
N PHE A 17 -28.30 22.40 11.61
CA PHE A 17 -26.96 22.89 11.31
C PHE A 17 -25.84 22.04 11.95
N CYS A 18 -26.09 21.39 13.08
CA CYS A 18 -25.12 20.48 13.70
C CYS A 18 -24.97 19.14 12.96
N PHE A 19 -25.95 18.72 12.15
CA PHE A 19 -25.86 17.46 11.42
C PHE A 19 -25.28 17.56 9.99
N ASN A 20 -25.05 18.75 9.46
CA ASN A 20 -24.54 18.94 8.09
C ASN A 20 -23.11 19.48 8.01
N VAL A 21 -22.43 19.69 9.11
CA VAL A 21 -20.99 19.80 9.10
C VAL A 21 -20.44 18.38 9.25
N LYS A 22 -20.40 17.61 8.16
CA LYS A 22 -19.30 16.69 7.98
C LYS A 22 -18.06 17.60 7.99
N ALA A 23 -17.51 17.80 9.17
CA ALA A 23 -16.15 18.26 9.29
C ALA A 23 -15.33 17.26 8.49
N PHE A 24 -14.98 17.64 7.25
CA PHE A 24 -13.80 17.12 6.63
C PHE A 24 -12.69 17.55 7.57
N SER A 25 -12.41 16.71 8.56
CA SER A 25 -11.18 16.86 9.30
C SER A 25 -10.10 16.78 8.25
N VAL A 26 -9.47 17.92 7.96
CA VAL A 26 -8.21 17.96 7.22
C VAL A 26 -7.31 17.03 8.02
N PHE A 27 -7.07 15.86 7.49
CA PHE A 27 -6.31 14.82 8.16
C PHE A 27 -4.92 15.38 8.42
N GLN A 28 -4.65 15.75 9.68
CA GLN A 28 -3.32 16.18 10.07
C GLN A 28 -2.48 14.91 10.23
N PRO A 29 -1.26 14.84 9.66
CA PRO A 29 -0.37 13.68 9.83
C PRO A 29 -0.19 13.26 11.29
N ASN A 30 -0.32 14.20 12.21
CA ASN A 30 -0.19 14.02 13.66
C ASN A 30 -1.41 13.34 14.31
N GLN A 31 -2.49 13.05 13.55
CA GLN A 31 -3.72 12.45 14.07
C GLN A 31 -3.87 10.95 13.74
N LEU A 32 -2.87 10.35 13.08
CA LEU A 32 -2.86 8.90 12.89
C LEU A 32 -2.44 8.21 14.20
N PRO A 33 -3.25 7.33 14.77
CA PRO A 33 -3.00 6.76 16.12
C PRO A 33 -1.66 6.07 16.27
N PHE A 34 -0.95 5.72 15.20
CA PHE A 34 0.38 5.17 15.28
C PHE A 34 1.48 6.03 14.63
N ILE A 35 1.12 7.08 13.88
CA ILE A 35 2.08 8.11 13.45
C ILE A 35 2.35 9.11 14.58
N GLU A 36 1.47 9.27 15.57
CA GLU A 36 1.74 10.08 16.77
C GLU A 36 3.01 9.65 17.50
N TYR A 37 3.38 8.39 17.37
CA TYR A 37 4.58 7.82 17.99
C TYR A 37 5.80 7.78 17.05
N LEU A 38 5.63 8.14 15.78
CA LEU A 38 6.75 8.22 14.82
C LEU A 38 7.24 9.65 14.72
N PRO A 39 8.48 9.94 15.14
CA PRO A 39 9.12 11.16 14.73
C PRO A 39 9.41 11.09 13.23
N ILE A 40 8.65 11.87 12.48
CA ILE A 40 8.71 11.88 11.02
C ILE A 40 9.20 13.24 10.50
N ASN A 41 10.06 13.21 9.50
CA ASN A 41 10.52 14.40 8.79
C ASN A 41 9.90 14.43 7.38
N ARG A 42 9.43 15.61 6.96
CA ARG A 42 8.78 15.83 5.67
C ARG A 42 9.74 16.26 4.54
N ASP A 43 10.99 16.55 4.86
CA ASP A 43 11.98 17.11 3.92
C ASP A 43 12.64 16.01 3.06
N ILE A 44 11.83 15.18 2.39
CA ILE A 44 12.35 14.07 1.55
C ILE A 44 12.72 14.53 0.14
N ILE A 45 12.27 15.71 -0.26
CA ILE A 45 12.28 16.12 -1.66
C ILE A 45 13.65 16.70 -2.01
N ASN A 46 14.34 16.11 -3.00
CA ASN A 46 15.44 16.77 -3.68
C ASN A 46 14.91 17.51 -4.93
N GLU A 47 15.69 18.49 -5.44
CA GLU A 47 15.28 19.34 -6.57
C GLU A 47 14.91 18.53 -7.84
N GLU A 48 15.55 17.38 -8.07
CA GLU A 48 15.34 16.54 -9.25
C GLU A 48 13.95 15.88 -9.26
N ASN A 49 13.33 15.72 -8.10
CA ASN A 49 12.03 15.06 -7.91
C ASN A 49 10.89 15.99 -7.49
N ILE A 50 11.13 17.33 -7.49
CA ILE A 50 10.17 18.33 -7.02
C ILE A 50 8.80 18.19 -7.71
N ASN A 51 8.76 18.07 -9.03
CA ASN A 51 7.52 17.98 -9.79
C ASN A 51 6.69 16.73 -9.41
N THR A 52 7.35 15.59 -9.20
CA THR A 52 6.66 14.36 -8.77
C THR A 52 6.15 14.47 -7.35
N ALA A 53 6.97 14.99 -6.45
CA ALA A 53 6.59 15.16 -5.06
C ALA A 53 5.47 16.21 -4.89
N LEU A 54 5.51 17.33 -5.63
CA LEU A 54 4.42 18.30 -5.68
C LEU A 54 3.13 17.68 -6.20
N LYS A 55 3.19 16.92 -7.31
CA LYS A 55 2.04 16.22 -7.87
C LYS A 55 1.45 15.20 -6.89
N LEU A 56 2.29 14.48 -6.14
CA LEU A 56 1.85 13.56 -5.11
C LEU A 56 1.21 14.30 -3.92
N GLN A 57 1.78 15.43 -3.50
CA GLN A 57 1.23 16.26 -2.42
C GLN A 57 -0.11 16.87 -2.79
N GLU A 58 -0.30 17.35 -4.03
CA GLU A 58 -1.60 17.83 -4.53
C GLU A 58 -2.70 16.78 -4.40
N ASN A 59 -2.34 15.50 -4.52
CA ASN A 59 -3.24 14.36 -4.33
C ASN A 59 -3.28 13.86 -2.87
N ARG A 60 -2.75 14.62 -1.90
CA ARG A 60 -2.69 14.25 -0.48
C ARG A 60 -1.88 12.98 -0.20
N PHE A 61 -0.90 12.68 -1.04
CA PHE A 61 0.04 11.60 -0.80
C PHE A 61 1.37 12.15 -0.30
N TYR A 62 1.86 11.61 0.81
CA TYR A 62 3.05 12.09 1.50
C TYR A 62 4.05 10.97 1.69
N ILE A 63 5.32 11.23 1.36
CA ILE A 63 6.44 10.38 1.70
C ILE A 63 7.11 10.98 2.94
N LEU A 64 7.21 10.17 4.00
CA LEU A 64 7.72 10.56 5.30
C LEU A 64 8.87 9.61 5.67
N TYR A 65 9.77 10.03 6.55
CA TYR A 65 10.81 9.13 7.04
C TYR A 65 11.02 9.29 8.55
N SER A 66 11.38 8.19 9.20
CA SER A 66 11.67 8.21 10.62
C SER A 66 13.06 8.80 10.88
N TYR A 67 13.20 9.61 11.93
CA TYR A 67 14.47 10.20 12.36
C TYR A 67 14.88 9.78 13.77
N GLN A 68 14.16 8.85 14.38
CA GLN A 68 14.47 8.21 15.66
C GLN A 68 14.07 6.74 15.62
N ASN A 69 14.81 5.92 16.37
CA ASN A 69 14.42 4.52 16.55
C ASN A 69 13.16 4.44 17.38
N MET A 70 12.16 3.70 16.90
CA MET A 70 10.89 3.57 17.59
C MET A 70 10.34 2.16 17.61
N LYS A 71 9.70 1.84 18.72
CA LYS A 71 8.66 0.83 18.80
C LYS A 71 7.31 1.49 18.55
N ILE A 72 6.67 1.12 17.44
CA ILE A 72 5.32 1.54 17.12
C ILE A 72 4.41 0.42 17.59
N ARG A 73 3.66 0.64 18.67
CA ARG A 73 2.98 -0.46 19.37
C ARG A 73 3.98 -1.53 19.84
N ASP A 74 3.52 -2.52 20.57
CA ASP A 74 4.40 -3.54 21.16
C ASP A 74 5.07 -4.47 20.14
N ASN A 75 4.60 -4.47 18.91
CA ASN A 75 4.98 -5.44 17.87
C ASN A 75 5.61 -4.87 16.60
N ILE A 76 5.71 -3.54 16.45
CA ILE A 76 6.33 -2.89 15.29
C ILE A 76 7.55 -2.12 15.72
N GLU A 77 8.70 -2.45 15.13
CA GLU A 77 9.96 -1.73 15.30
C GLU A 77 10.34 -1.05 13.98
N CYS A 78 10.63 0.25 14.04
CA CYS A 78 11.01 1.07 12.91
C CYS A 78 12.24 1.88 13.29
N ASN A 79 13.39 1.58 12.72
CA ASN A 79 14.62 2.30 13.03
C ASN A 79 14.70 3.60 12.23
N GLU A 80 15.43 4.57 12.81
CA GLU A 80 15.66 5.84 12.12
C GLU A 80 16.43 5.63 10.82
N ILE A 81 16.16 6.49 9.83
CA ILE A 81 16.96 6.57 8.62
C ILE A 81 17.76 7.86 8.59
N LYS A 82 19.04 7.71 8.20
CA LYS A 82 19.88 8.84 7.80
C LYS A 82 19.71 8.98 6.29
N LYS A 83 19.01 10.04 5.88
CA LYS A 83 18.62 10.26 4.47
C LYS A 83 19.79 10.08 3.50
N GLU A 84 20.98 10.55 3.90
CA GLU A 84 22.20 10.50 3.10
C GLU A 84 22.60 9.08 2.72
N ASN A 85 22.31 8.10 3.59
CA ASN A 85 22.63 6.69 3.36
C ASN A 85 21.69 6.03 2.36
N TYR A 86 20.48 6.60 2.14
CA TYR A 86 19.42 5.98 1.36
C TYR A 86 18.92 6.85 0.21
N ILE A 87 19.62 7.93 -0.14
CA ILE A 87 19.19 8.87 -1.18
C ILE A 87 18.93 8.16 -2.52
N GLU A 88 19.75 7.19 -2.90
CA GLU A 88 19.56 6.42 -4.12
C GLU A 88 18.30 5.54 -4.06
N ASN A 89 18.05 4.88 -2.92
CA ASN A 89 16.87 4.05 -2.73
C ASN A 89 15.60 4.90 -2.72
N ILE A 90 15.63 6.08 -2.06
CA ILE A 90 14.51 7.04 -2.05
C ILE A 90 14.21 7.51 -3.47
N ASN A 91 15.23 7.92 -4.24
CA ASN A 91 15.06 8.34 -5.62
C ASN A 91 14.50 7.21 -6.49
N TYR A 92 14.97 5.98 -6.28
CA TYR A 92 14.46 4.81 -6.98
C TYR A 92 12.99 4.54 -6.66
N LEU A 93 12.58 4.60 -5.38
CA LEU A 93 11.17 4.50 -5.00
C LEU A 93 10.29 5.57 -5.66
N ILE A 94 10.77 6.81 -5.74
CA ILE A 94 10.04 7.89 -6.41
C ILE A 94 9.86 7.58 -7.91
N ILE A 95 10.86 6.98 -8.57
CA ILE A 95 10.74 6.52 -9.95
C ILE A 95 9.67 5.44 -10.08
N GLU A 96 9.65 4.47 -9.16
CA GLU A 96 8.63 3.41 -9.15
C GLU A 96 7.22 3.96 -8.92
N LEU A 97 7.07 4.94 -8.03
CA LEU A 97 5.79 5.61 -7.77
C LEU A 97 5.25 6.38 -8.98
N LYS A 98 6.12 6.81 -9.92
CA LYS A 98 5.69 7.45 -11.19
C LYS A 98 4.92 6.52 -12.13
N LYS A 99 4.94 5.21 -11.90
CA LYS A 99 4.13 4.24 -12.66
C LYS A 99 2.64 4.37 -12.38
N TYR A 100 2.26 5.12 -11.34
CA TYR A 100 0.89 5.35 -10.92
C TYR A 100 0.41 6.74 -11.34
N SER A 101 -0.86 6.84 -11.73
CA SER A 101 -1.46 8.14 -12.03
C SER A 101 -1.57 9.03 -10.79
N SER A 102 -1.76 10.32 -11.01
CA SER A 102 -1.89 11.28 -9.91
C SER A 102 -3.08 11.01 -8.99
N SER A 103 -4.17 10.43 -9.51
CA SER A 103 -5.38 10.10 -8.75
C SER A 103 -5.35 8.70 -8.12
N PHE A 104 -4.39 7.84 -8.49
CA PHE A 104 -4.32 6.45 -8.04
C PHE A 104 -4.35 6.34 -6.51
N PHE A 105 -3.51 7.11 -5.82
CA PHE A 105 -3.39 7.04 -4.36
C PHE A 105 -4.70 7.41 -3.65
N ASN A 106 -5.45 8.39 -4.18
CA ASN A 106 -6.78 8.73 -3.69
C ASN A 106 -7.79 7.61 -3.93
N ASN A 107 -7.71 6.94 -5.09
CA ASN A 107 -8.63 5.87 -5.48
C ASN A 107 -8.49 4.61 -4.61
N ILE A 108 -7.36 4.43 -3.95
CA ILE A 108 -7.09 3.33 -3.03
C ILE A 108 -6.97 3.78 -1.56
N ASN A 109 -7.29 5.05 -1.26
CA ASN A 109 -7.14 5.63 0.07
C ASN A 109 -5.74 5.39 0.69
N PHE A 110 -4.70 5.67 -0.08
CA PHE A 110 -3.31 5.54 0.36
C PHE A 110 -2.67 6.93 0.44
N ASN A 111 -2.44 7.45 1.64
CA ASN A 111 -2.02 8.83 1.86
C ASN A 111 -0.57 8.95 2.35
N TYR A 112 -0.05 7.94 3.07
CA TYR A 112 1.24 8.06 3.72
C TYR A 112 2.13 6.85 3.45
N LEU A 113 3.30 7.09 2.87
CA LEU A 113 4.41 6.14 2.80
C LEU A 113 5.46 6.55 3.84
N VAL A 114 5.60 5.76 4.90
CA VAL A 114 6.56 6.02 5.99
C VAL A 114 7.76 5.12 5.81
N LEU A 115 8.92 5.72 5.58
CA LEU A 115 10.16 5.00 5.35
C LEU A 115 10.88 4.72 6.69
N CYS A 116 11.32 3.48 6.86
CA CYS A 116 12.09 2.98 8.00
C CYS A 116 13.34 2.26 7.53
N GLN A 117 14.21 1.95 8.48
CA GLN A 117 15.31 1.02 8.30
C GLN A 117 15.11 -0.18 9.21
N SER A 118 15.40 -1.39 8.70
CA SER A 118 15.27 -2.65 9.44
C SER A 118 13.91 -2.80 10.12
N LEU A 119 12.85 -2.64 9.32
CA LEU A 119 11.47 -2.74 9.79
C LEU A 119 11.18 -4.16 10.29
N LYS A 120 10.54 -4.26 11.48
CA LYS A 120 10.14 -5.55 12.04
C LYS A 120 8.69 -5.55 12.48
N LEU A 121 8.05 -6.69 12.29
CA LEU A 121 6.74 -7.04 12.84
C LEU A 121 6.91 -8.28 13.71
N ASN A 122 6.53 -8.20 14.99
CA ASN A 122 6.75 -9.27 15.97
C ASN A 122 8.21 -9.78 16.00
N SER A 123 9.18 -8.86 15.94
CA SER A 123 10.62 -9.13 15.87
C SER A 123 11.11 -9.79 14.58
N ILE A 124 10.23 -10.05 13.59
CA ILE A 124 10.57 -10.60 12.27
C ILE A 124 10.77 -9.45 11.29
N LEU A 125 11.89 -9.46 10.56
CA LEU A 125 12.15 -8.49 9.49
C LEU A 125 11.06 -8.60 8.42
N THR A 126 10.52 -7.46 8.00
CA THR A 126 9.51 -7.37 6.95
C THR A 126 9.80 -6.22 6.00
N ALA A 127 9.40 -6.36 4.75
CA ALA A 127 9.57 -5.31 3.74
C ALA A 127 8.61 -4.15 3.96
N GLY A 128 7.38 -4.43 4.37
CA GLY A 128 6.37 -3.40 4.59
C GLY A 128 5.27 -3.85 5.55
N ILE A 129 4.52 -2.88 6.05
CA ILE A 129 3.35 -3.08 6.90
C ILE A 129 2.24 -2.17 6.37
N PRO A 130 1.33 -2.68 5.53
CA PRO A 130 0.20 -1.92 5.04
C PRO A 130 -0.86 -1.77 6.14
N SER A 131 -1.39 -0.56 6.30
CA SER A 131 -2.44 -0.26 7.26
C SER A 131 -3.55 0.55 6.60
N ASN A 132 -4.51 -0.17 6.05
CA ASN A 132 -5.62 0.39 5.31
C ASN A 132 -6.50 1.32 6.16
N ASN A 133 -6.67 1.02 7.46
CA ASN A 133 -7.50 1.82 8.38
C ASN A 133 -6.96 3.25 8.58
N VAL A 134 -5.67 3.45 8.37
CA VAL A 134 -5.00 4.74 8.55
C VAL A 134 -4.31 5.22 7.28
N ALA A 135 -4.67 4.63 6.13
CA ALA A 135 -4.20 5.05 4.81
C ALA A 135 -2.66 5.12 4.71
N THR A 136 -1.94 4.22 5.39
CA THR A 136 -0.48 4.28 5.57
C THR A 136 0.19 2.96 5.24
N LEU A 137 1.32 3.03 4.56
CA LEU A 137 2.29 1.95 4.42
C LEU A 137 3.57 2.35 5.17
N ILE A 138 4.03 1.54 6.12
CA ILE A 138 5.37 1.61 6.68
C ILE A 138 6.25 0.69 5.84
N PHE A 139 7.40 1.16 5.38
CA PHE A 139 8.20 0.46 4.38
C PHE A 139 9.70 0.51 4.71
N ASP A 140 10.38 -0.62 4.57
CA ASP A 140 11.82 -0.73 4.79
C ASP A 140 12.60 -0.23 3.58
N ILE A 141 13.27 0.92 3.73
CA ILE A 141 14.09 1.52 2.67
C ILE A 141 15.49 0.88 2.57
N SER A 142 15.89 0.07 3.55
CA SER A 142 17.22 -0.55 3.60
C SER A 142 17.34 -1.82 2.74
N LEU A 143 16.25 -2.24 2.10
CA LEU A 143 16.25 -3.34 1.15
C LEU A 143 17.17 -3.06 -0.05
N ASN A 144 17.75 -4.11 -0.63
CA ASN A 144 18.50 -3.96 -1.87
C ASN A 144 17.58 -3.59 -3.05
N LYS A 145 18.13 -2.97 -4.10
CA LYS A 145 17.34 -2.44 -5.22
C LYS A 145 16.52 -3.51 -5.96
N ASP A 146 17.02 -4.75 -6.04
CA ASP A 146 16.33 -5.83 -6.76
C ASP A 146 15.03 -6.25 -6.05
N ILE A 147 15.03 -6.15 -4.71
CA ILE A 147 13.86 -6.47 -3.87
C ILE A 147 13.00 -5.22 -3.64
N LEU A 148 13.59 -4.03 -3.59
CA LEU A 148 12.95 -2.79 -3.17
C LEU A 148 11.71 -2.46 -4.01
N ALA A 149 11.85 -2.43 -5.36
CA ALA A 149 10.72 -2.14 -6.25
C ALA A 149 9.62 -3.19 -6.14
N ARG A 150 10.02 -4.46 -6.15
CA ARG A 150 9.08 -5.56 -6.03
C ARG A 150 8.28 -5.48 -4.74
N SER A 151 8.97 -5.31 -3.61
CA SER A 151 8.31 -5.19 -2.31
C SER A 151 7.39 -3.98 -2.23
N LEU A 152 7.80 -2.83 -2.79
CA LEU A 152 6.94 -1.65 -2.86
C LEU A 152 5.62 -1.95 -3.58
N HIS A 153 5.68 -2.57 -4.76
CA HIS A 153 4.49 -2.90 -5.53
C HIS A 153 3.62 -3.97 -4.85
N HIS A 154 4.25 -4.94 -4.19
CA HIS A 154 3.57 -5.94 -3.37
C HIS A 154 2.72 -5.27 -2.28
N GLU A 155 3.32 -4.38 -1.50
CA GLU A 155 2.63 -3.69 -0.40
C GLU A 155 1.58 -2.69 -0.91
N ILE A 156 1.83 -2.02 -2.02
CA ILE A 156 0.83 -1.16 -2.68
C ILE A 156 -0.39 -1.99 -3.08
N PHE A 157 -0.21 -3.24 -3.54
CA PHE A 157 -1.35 -4.08 -3.85
C PHE A 157 -2.24 -4.33 -2.63
N HIS A 158 -1.67 -4.56 -1.46
CA HIS A 158 -2.45 -4.69 -0.23
C HIS A 158 -3.24 -3.41 0.11
N MET A 159 -2.73 -2.22 -0.24
CA MET A 159 -3.48 -0.97 -0.14
C MET A 159 -4.64 -0.89 -1.15
N MET A 160 -4.52 -1.50 -2.36
CA MET A 160 -5.59 -1.52 -3.38
C MET A 160 -6.85 -2.26 -2.91
N LYS A 161 -6.79 -3.09 -1.88
CA LYS A 161 -7.94 -3.81 -1.29
C LYS A 161 -9.04 -2.87 -0.77
N GLN A 162 -8.72 -1.59 -0.52
CA GLN A 162 -9.72 -0.57 -0.12
C GLN A 162 -10.60 -0.11 -1.29
N ASN A 163 -10.20 -0.39 -2.53
CA ASN A 163 -11.00 0.02 -3.67
C ASN A 163 -12.33 -0.75 -3.73
N LYS A 164 -13.42 -0.03 -4.04
CA LYS A 164 -14.79 -0.60 -4.12
C LYS A 164 -14.93 -1.76 -5.10
N ASP A 165 -14.08 -1.82 -6.11
CA ASP A 165 -14.12 -2.86 -7.14
C ASP A 165 -13.33 -4.13 -6.76
N TYR A 166 -12.60 -4.09 -5.64
CA TYR A 166 -11.75 -5.20 -5.20
C TYR A 166 -12.53 -6.51 -5.03
N LYS A 167 -13.73 -6.46 -4.43
CA LYS A 167 -14.56 -7.66 -4.26
C LYS A 167 -14.83 -8.36 -5.59
N SER A 168 -15.28 -7.62 -6.60
CA SER A 168 -15.56 -8.18 -7.94
C SER A 168 -14.31 -8.71 -8.64
N PHE A 169 -13.16 -8.06 -8.42
CA PHE A 169 -11.87 -8.54 -8.88
C PHE A 169 -11.49 -9.86 -8.19
N ASN A 170 -11.54 -9.91 -6.85
CA ASN A 170 -11.18 -11.07 -6.05
C ASN A 170 -12.04 -12.31 -6.39
N ASP A 171 -13.35 -12.13 -6.60
CA ASP A 171 -14.27 -13.19 -7.00
C ASP A 171 -13.93 -13.82 -8.38
N LYS A 172 -13.28 -13.07 -9.26
CA LYS A 172 -12.80 -13.57 -10.55
C LYS A 172 -11.44 -14.25 -10.42
N TYR A 173 -10.54 -13.64 -9.65
CA TYR A 173 -9.17 -14.10 -9.47
C TYR A 173 -9.12 -15.47 -8.79
N SER A 174 -9.85 -15.65 -7.69
CA SER A 174 -9.87 -16.88 -6.90
C SER A 174 -10.38 -18.12 -7.65
N LYS A 175 -11.03 -17.93 -8.81
CA LYS A 175 -11.53 -19.03 -9.66
C LYS A 175 -10.50 -19.55 -10.67
N ILE A 176 -9.28 -18.97 -10.72
CA ILE A 176 -8.26 -19.36 -11.71
C ILE A 176 -7.53 -20.62 -11.28
N ASN A 177 -7.30 -20.78 -9.98
CA ASN A 177 -6.65 -21.98 -9.44
C ASN A 177 -7.57 -23.21 -9.59
N ASP A 178 -6.97 -24.41 -9.57
CA ASP A 178 -7.72 -25.64 -9.60
C ASP A 178 -8.65 -25.74 -8.38
N LYS A 179 -9.76 -26.43 -8.55
CA LYS A 179 -10.78 -26.54 -7.49
C LYS A 179 -10.28 -27.28 -6.25
N GLU A 180 -9.30 -28.15 -6.46
CA GLU A 180 -8.66 -28.97 -5.42
C GLU A 180 -7.50 -28.26 -4.73
N PHE A 181 -7.11 -27.05 -5.23
CA PHE A 181 -6.04 -26.28 -4.62
C PHE A 181 -6.56 -25.49 -3.41
N GLU A 182 -5.88 -25.65 -2.29
CA GLU A 182 -6.11 -24.89 -1.07
C GLU A 182 -4.87 -24.09 -0.69
N TYR A 183 -5.06 -22.80 -0.35
CA TYR A 183 -3.99 -21.95 0.14
C TYR A 183 -3.51 -22.40 1.53
N GLY A 184 -2.22 -22.27 1.83
CA GLY A 184 -1.61 -22.72 3.08
C GLY A 184 -2.06 -21.96 4.34
N GLY A 185 -2.65 -20.78 4.19
CA GLY A 185 -3.35 -20.04 5.25
C GLY A 185 -2.47 -19.23 6.22
N CYS A 186 -1.13 -19.36 6.15
CA CYS A 186 -0.24 -18.63 7.08
C CYS A 186 1.03 -18.10 6.39
N PRO A 187 1.04 -16.81 5.98
CA PRO A 187 2.21 -16.21 5.34
C PRO A 187 3.48 -16.16 6.20
N LEU A 188 3.33 -16.17 7.53
CA LEU A 188 4.45 -16.02 8.47
C LEU A 188 4.84 -17.34 9.17
N CYS A 189 4.24 -18.48 8.78
CA CYS A 189 4.47 -19.76 9.47
C CYS A 189 5.62 -20.61 8.88
N SER A 190 6.21 -20.23 7.75
CA SER A 190 7.37 -20.92 7.18
C SER A 190 8.67 -20.35 7.72
N GLU A 191 9.61 -21.20 8.12
CA GLU A 191 10.96 -20.81 8.56
C GLU A 191 11.77 -20.14 7.43
N SER A 192 11.41 -20.39 6.16
CA SER A 192 11.99 -19.74 4.99
C SER A 192 10.89 -19.29 4.04
N ILE A 193 10.79 -17.97 3.82
CA ILE A 193 9.90 -17.39 2.83
C ILE A 193 10.63 -17.37 1.50
N ASP A 194 10.32 -18.32 0.59
CA ASP A 194 10.87 -18.27 -0.77
C ASP A 194 10.02 -17.34 -1.64
N ILE A 195 10.56 -16.15 -1.83
CA ILE A 195 10.00 -15.11 -2.70
C ILE A 195 10.63 -15.11 -4.10
N SER A 196 11.50 -16.07 -4.45
CA SER A 196 12.13 -16.12 -5.77
C SER A 196 11.09 -16.41 -6.85
N PHE A 197 11.14 -15.65 -7.94
CA PHE A 197 10.27 -15.92 -9.09
C PHE A 197 10.61 -17.28 -9.70
N ASN A 198 9.59 -18.11 -9.92
CA ASN A 198 9.73 -19.44 -10.44
C ASN A 198 8.60 -19.77 -11.44
N ASN A 199 8.96 -19.90 -12.72
CA ASN A 199 8.01 -20.18 -13.80
C ASN A 199 7.56 -21.65 -13.86
N ASN A 200 8.15 -22.56 -13.04
CA ASN A 200 7.78 -23.97 -12.99
C ASN A 200 6.68 -24.26 -11.95
N ILE A 201 6.24 -23.28 -11.17
CA ILE A 201 5.16 -23.44 -10.20
C ILE A 201 3.84 -23.21 -10.93
N ASP A 202 3.06 -24.25 -11.17
CA ASP A 202 1.80 -24.12 -11.92
C ASP A 202 0.83 -23.15 -11.21
N GLY A 203 0.44 -22.11 -11.90
CA GLY A 203 -0.48 -21.09 -11.43
C GLY A 203 0.09 -20.01 -10.49
N PHE A 204 1.37 -20.10 -10.09
CA PHE A 204 1.97 -19.19 -9.11
C PHE A 204 3.30 -18.60 -9.61
N VAL A 205 3.62 -17.38 -9.15
CA VAL A 205 4.87 -16.71 -9.51
C VAL A 205 6.00 -17.00 -8.51
N THR A 206 5.66 -17.39 -7.27
CA THR A 206 6.58 -17.75 -6.18
C THR A 206 5.97 -18.85 -5.30
N GLU A 207 6.75 -19.54 -4.48
CA GLU A 207 6.21 -20.42 -3.44
C GLU A 207 5.41 -19.62 -2.39
N TYR A 208 5.85 -18.40 -2.08
CA TYR A 208 5.15 -17.50 -1.16
C TYR A 208 3.71 -17.18 -1.61
N SER A 209 3.45 -17.11 -2.91
CA SER A 209 2.10 -16.91 -3.47
C SER A 209 1.07 -17.96 -3.03
N LYS A 210 1.51 -19.14 -2.58
CA LYS A 210 0.60 -20.23 -2.16
C LYS A 210 0.04 -20.06 -0.75
N ASN A 211 0.48 -19.05 0.00
CA ASN A 211 0.06 -18.89 1.39
C ASN A 211 -1.39 -18.41 1.51
N THR A 212 -1.75 -17.33 0.81
CA THR A 212 -3.13 -16.81 0.76
C THR A 212 -3.45 -16.25 -0.61
N VAL A 213 -4.74 -16.06 -0.90
CA VAL A 213 -5.16 -15.45 -2.16
C VAL A 213 -4.65 -14.00 -2.28
N GLU A 214 -4.55 -13.29 -1.17
CA GLU A 214 -4.03 -11.93 -1.11
C GLU A 214 -2.55 -11.86 -1.45
N GLU A 215 -1.75 -12.79 -0.91
CA GLU A 215 -0.32 -12.88 -1.23
C GLU A 215 -0.10 -13.27 -2.69
N ASP A 216 -0.90 -14.21 -3.22
CA ASP A 216 -0.87 -14.57 -4.63
C ASP A 216 -1.13 -13.36 -5.55
N GLN A 217 -2.14 -12.58 -5.23
CA GLN A 217 -2.48 -11.36 -5.96
C GLN A 217 -1.35 -10.31 -5.88
N ALA A 218 -0.81 -10.09 -4.68
CA ALA A 218 0.25 -9.12 -4.44
C ALA A 218 1.55 -9.52 -5.16
N GLU A 219 1.91 -10.80 -5.13
CA GLU A 219 3.09 -11.33 -5.80
C GLU A 219 2.98 -11.23 -7.33
N VAL A 220 1.81 -11.57 -7.91
CA VAL A 220 1.61 -11.42 -9.37
C VAL A 220 1.63 -9.93 -9.76
N PHE A 221 1.01 -9.03 -8.97
CA PHE A 221 1.08 -7.60 -9.23
C PHE A 221 2.51 -7.06 -9.14
N ALA A 222 3.25 -7.44 -8.10
CA ALA A 222 4.64 -7.05 -7.92
C ALA A 222 5.51 -7.52 -9.09
N ALA A 223 5.34 -8.77 -9.55
CA ALA A 223 6.04 -9.29 -10.72
C ALA A 223 5.72 -8.50 -11.99
N VAL A 224 4.43 -8.21 -12.23
CA VAL A 224 3.99 -7.41 -13.41
C VAL A 224 4.59 -6.01 -13.41
N MET A 225 4.71 -5.38 -12.24
CA MET A 225 5.20 -4.00 -12.12
C MET A 225 6.73 -3.90 -12.13
N SER A 226 7.44 -4.95 -11.69
CA SER A 226 8.91 -4.94 -11.55
C SER A 226 9.66 -5.66 -12.67
N MET A 227 9.05 -6.64 -13.35
CA MET A 227 9.72 -7.42 -14.41
C MET A 227 9.45 -6.82 -15.79
N THR A 228 10.50 -6.59 -16.57
CA THR A 228 10.39 -6.15 -17.98
C THR A 228 10.00 -7.28 -18.94
N ASN A 229 10.30 -8.52 -18.58
CA ASN A 229 10.13 -9.72 -19.41
C ASN A 229 9.10 -10.72 -18.87
N PHE A 230 8.12 -10.25 -18.09
CA PHE A 230 7.12 -11.10 -17.43
C PHE A 230 6.48 -12.13 -18.37
N ASP A 231 5.98 -11.69 -19.54
CA ASP A 231 5.27 -12.57 -20.47
C ASP A 231 6.18 -13.66 -21.08
N ILE A 232 7.45 -13.33 -21.30
CA ILE A 232 8.44 -14.29 -21.80
C ILE A 232 8.76 -15.31 -20.70
N TYR A 233 9.02 -14.82 -19.48
CA TYR A 233 9.41 -15.65 -18.35
C TYR A 233 8.31 -16.64 -17.96
N PHE A 234 7.05 -16.19 -17.94
CA PHE A 234 5.89 -17.03 -17.59
C PHE A 234 5.13 -17.57 -18.81
N SER A 235 5.73 -17.57 -20.02
CA SER A 235 5.05 -17.94 -21.27
C SER A 235 4.37 -19.32 -21.24
N ASN A 236 4.93 -20.27 -20.52
CA ASN A 236 4.37 -21.63 -20.38
C ASN A 236 3.34 -21.77 -19.23
N ASN A 237 3.17 -20.75 -18.40
CA ASN A 237 2.27 -20.77 -17.25
C ASN A 237 0.96 -20.03 -17.53
N LYS A 238 0.01 -20.74 -18.17
CA LYS A 238 -1.26 -20.14 -18.62
C LYS A 238 -2.08 -19.50 -17.49
N LYS A 239 -2.05 -20.12 -16.28
CA LYS A 239 -2.79 -19.60 -15.12
C LYS A 239 -2.19 -18.28 -14.66
N VAL A 240 -0.86 -18.14 -14.59
CA VAL A 240 -0.17 -16.91 -14.25
C VAL A 240 -0.47 -15.81 -15.26
N LEU A 241 -0.46 -16.12 -16.57
CA LEU A 241 -0.81 -15.15 -17.61
C LEU A 241 -2.28 -14.68 -17.50
N LEU A 242 -3.20 -15.58 -17.12
CA LEU A 242 -4.60 -15.21 -16.88
C LEU A 242 -4.73 -14.33 -15.62
N LYS A 243 -4.03 -14.65 -14.54
CA LYS A 243 -3.96 -13.86 -13.32
C LYS A 243 -3.42 -12.45 -13.61
N LYS A 244 -2.31 -12.36 -14.39
CA LYS A 244 -1.78 -11.07 -14.88
C LYS A 244 -2.85 -10.24 -15.56
N LYS A 245 -3.59 -10.82 -16.50
CA LYS A 245 -4.64 -10.10 -17.24
C LYS A 245 -5.69 -9.50 -16.29
N ILE A 246 -6.19 -10.30 -15.36
CA ILE A 246 -7.23 -9.86 -14.41
C ILE A 246 -6.71 -8.77 -13.48
N ILE A 247 -5.47 -8.92 -12.97
CA ILE A 247 -4.81 -7.89 -12.14
C ILE A 247 -4.60 -6.60 -12.93
N TYR A 248 -4.13 -6.70 -14.16
CA TYR A 248 -3.86 -5.53 -15.00
C TYR A 248 -5.14 -4.77 -15.38
N ASP A 249 -6.24 -5.49 -15.64
CA ASP A 249 -7.55 -4.88 -15.90
C ASP A 249 -8.07 -4.16 -14.64
N PHE A 250 -7.89 -4.74 -13.46
CA PHE A 250 -8.21 -4.11 -12.19
C PHE A 250 -7.35 -2.87 -11.92
N PHE A 251 -6.03 -2.99 -12.07
CA PHE A 251 -5.11 -1.87 -11.93
C PHE A 251 -5.44 -0.72 -12.87
N LYS A 252 -5.64 -0.98 -14.16
CA LYS A 252 -6.03 0.05 -15.13
C LYS A 252 -7.31 0.78 -14.76
N LYS A 253 -8.28 0.06 -14.16
CA LYS A 253 -9.54 0.66 -13.72
C LYS A 253 -9.33 1.67 -12.58
N ILE A 254 -8.38 1.40 -11.68
CA ILE A 254 -8.06 2.27 -10.54
C ILE A 254 -7.12 3.40 -10.97
N ASN A 255 -6.16 3.10 -11.85
CA ASN A 255 -5.10 4.00 -12.29
C ASN A 255 -5.54 4.90 -13.46
N LYS A 256 -6.79 5.30 -13.49
CA LYS A 256 -7.31 6.25 -14.49
C LYS A 256 -6.98 7.67 -14.08
N GLU A 257 -6.53 8.47 -15.04
CA GLU A 257 -6.37 9.91 -14.90
C GLU A 257 -7.72 10.65 -14.87
#